data_6f5aa22a078ca1d59b8c69328dc07007
#
_entry.id   6f5aa22a078ca1d59b8c69328dc07007
#
_cell.length_a   1.000
_cell.length_b   1.000
_cell.length_c   1.000
_cell.angle_alpha   90.00
_cell.angle_beta   90.00
_cell.angle_gamma   90.00
#
_symmetry.space_group_name_H-M   'P 1'
#
loop_
_entity.id
_entity.type
_entity.pdbx_description
1 polymer ?
#
loop_
_entity_poly.entity_id
_entity_poly.type
_entity_poly.pdbx_seq_one_letter_code
_entity_poly.pdbx_strand_id
1 'polypeptide(L)'
;MRTVSGFGRQVGKVLSRVRPRRSRPVALVASETSTVERRPLVSDRLGEQRHAGAVLDQVDGTTCGSAVLVALAAWADPAEVNRLETPAGGKSLVGAGFGSRYDARQKQVHGETNRFWPQALGTTPWGAVRWLRDHAPAAGRYRVRLVDDTSAADVAQVIDAVGAALASRPVPLLVGSFVPRHYVLALRADGAGWRVYEPTSGQVRLLDLAVVRERRLAPVLGFDRLHAALLPS
;
A
#
# COMPACT_ATOMS: atom_id res chain seq x y z
N MET A 1 4.21 3.43 26.01
CA MET A 1 3.09 2.48 25.88
C MET A 1 3.19 1.81 24.53
N ARG A 2 3.15 0.47 24.43
CA ARG A 2 3.26 -0.26 23.15
C ARG A 2 1.96 -0.19 22.36
N THR A 3 2.09 -0.13 21.03
CA THR A 3 0.94 -0.27 20.14
C THR A 3 0.48 -1.73 20.05
N VAL A 4 -0.73 -1.96 19.55
CA VAL A 4 -1.27 -3.30 19.28
C VAL A 4 -0.38 -4.06 18.30
N SER A 5 0.18 -3.36 17.30
CA SER A 5 1.10 -3.96 16.31
C SER A 5 2.46 -4.33 16.92
N GLY A 6 2.97 -3.53 17.87
CA GLY A 6 4.20 -3.83 18.60
C GLY A 6 4.10 -5.11 19.42
N PHE A 7 2.96 -5.33 20.07
CA PHE A 7 2.70 -6.57 20.81
C PHE A 7 2.60 -7.79 19.87
N GLY A 8 1.83 -7.68 18.80
CA GLY A 8 1.68 -8.75 17.80
C GLY A 8 3.01 -9.16 17.17
N ARG A 9 3.93 -8.18 16.94
CA ARG A 9 5.24 -8.49 16.39
C ARG A 9 6.14 -9.30 17.35
N GLN A 10 6.10 -9.04 18.66
CA GLN A 10 6.89 -9.83 19.61
C GLN A 10 6.41 -11.27 19.70
N VAL A 11 5.09 -11.50 19.70
CA VAL A 11 4.52 -12.83 19.67
C VAL A 11 4.93 -13.57 18.38
N GLY A 12 4.90 -12.88 17.22
CA GLY A 12 5.35 -13.44 15.95
C GLY A 12 6.82 -13.84 15.93
N LYS A 13 7.71 -13.07 16.58
CA LYS A 13 9.16 -13.40 16.69
C LYS A 13 9.42 -14.70 17.47
N VAL A 14 8.57 -15.04 18.42
CA VAL A 14 8.70 -16.30 19.18
C VAL A 14 8.27 -17.50 18.33
N LEU A 15 7.26 -17.34 17.50
CA LEU A 15 6.72 -18.42 16.67
C LEU A 15 7.52 -18.68 15.38
N SER A 16 8.28 -17.70 14.88
CA SER A 16 9.01 -17.78 13.59
C SER A 16 10.40 -18.43 13.67
N ARG A 17 10.85 -18.91 14.84
CA ARG A 17 12.16 -19.59 15.01
C ARG A 17 12.20 -21.03 14.49
N VAL A 18 11.18 -21.50 13.77
CA VAL A 18 11.14 -22.83 13.17
C VAL A 18 11.43 -22.74 11.67
N ARG A 19 12.70 -23.02 11.32
CA ARG A 19 13.36 -23.39 10.05
C ARG A 19 13.20 -22.52 8.79
N PRO A 20 14.33 -22.08 8.18
CA PRO A 20 14.38 -21.63 6.80
C PRO A 20 14.58 -22.82 5.84
N ARG A 21 13.67 -23.01 4.89
CA ARG A 21 13.86 -23.89 3.73
C ARG A 21 14.66 -23.13 2.67
N ARG A 22 15.86 -23.59 2.35
CA ARG A 22 16.69 -23.03 1.26
C ARG A 22 16.00 -23.26 -0.07
N SER A 23 15.64 -22.20 -0.78
CA SER A 23 15.21 -22.26 -2.19
C SER A 23 16.41 -22.00 -3.09
N ARG A 24 16.58 -22.83 -4.10
CA ARG A 24 17.60 -22.70 -5.17
C ARG A 24 17.25 -21.48 -6.05
N PRO A 25 18.24 -20.72 -6.56
CA PRO A 25 17.97 -19.68 -7.53
C PRO A 25 17.61 -20.30 -8.89
N VAL A 26 16.46 -19.93 -9.42
CA VAL A 26 16.09 -20.18 -10.82
C VAL A 26 16.61 -18.99 -11.64
N ALA A 27 17.44 -19.28 -12.64
CA ALA A 27 17.93 -18.28 -13.57
C ALA A 27 16.75 -17.69 -14.37
N LEU A 28 16.55 -16.39 -14.24
CA LEU A 28 15.59 -15.62 -15.06
C LEU A 28 16.22 -15.35 -16.43
N VAL A 29 15.64 -15.96 -17.46
CA VAL A 29 15.85 -15.58 -18.86
C VAL A 29 15.25 -14.18 -19.05
N ALA A 30 16.10 -13.21 -19.38
CA ALA A 30 15.67 -11.87 -19.73
C ALA A 30 14.88 -11.90 -21.04
N SER A 31 13.58 -11.79 -20.99
CA SER A 31 12.75 -11.44 -22.15
C SER A 31 12.83 -9.93 -22.35
N GLU A 32 13.37 -9.51 -23.46
CA GLU A 32 13.28 -8.15 -23.98
C GLU A 32 11.80 -7.84 -24.27
N THR A 33 11.14 -7.21 -23.32
CA THR A 33 9.77 -6.71 -23.50
C THR A 33 9.85 -5.21 -23.76
N SER A 34 9.36 -4.81 -24.92
CA SER A 34 9.10 -3.44 -25.35
C SER A 34 8.63 -2.59 -24.18
N THR A 35 9.38 -1.53 -23.86
CA THR A 35 9.04 -0.54 -22.85
C THR A 35 7.88 0.32 -23.34
N VAL A 36 6.66 -0.20 -23.24
CA VAL A 36 5.49 0.67 -23.17
C VAL A 36 5.65 1.51 -21.91
N GLU A 37 5.78 2.81 -22.07
CA GLU A 37 5.97 3.77 -20.98
C GLU A 37 4.80 3.58 -19.98
N ARG A 38 5.09 2.89 -18.88
CA ARG A 38 4.10 2.59 -17.85
C ARG A 38 3.73 3.88 -17.16
N ARG A 39 2.55 4.41 -17.46
CA ARG A 39 2.00 5.54 -16.69
C ARG A 39 1.21 4.99 -15.51
N PRO A 40 1.77 5.01 -14.30
CA PRO A 40 1.04 4.56 -13.11
C PRO A 40 -0.14 5.52 -12.87
N LEU A 41 -1.23 4.97 -12.33
CA LEU A 41 -2.40 5.77 -11.95
C LEU A 41 -2.01 6.89 -10.97
N VAL A 42 -1.26 6.55 -9.92
CA VAL A 42 -0.66 7.50 -8.98
C VAL A 42 0.81 7.67 -9.36
N SER A 43 1.21 8.90 -9.67
CA SER A 43 2.60 9.25 -9.96
C SER A 43 3.39 9.49 -8.66
N ASP A 44 4.71 9.54 -8.75
CA ASP A 44 5.56 9.92 -7.61
C ASP A 44 5.80 11.44 -7.50
N ARG A 45 5.08 12.28 -8.27
CA ARG A 45 5.16 13.74 -8.18
C ARG A 45 4.46 14.22 -6.92
N LEU A 46 5.11 15.15 -6.21
CA LEU A 46 4.52 15.80 -5.04
C LEU A 46 3.26 16.58 -5.41
N GLY A 47 2.29 16.62 -4.51
CA GLY A 47 1.03 17.31 -4.66
C GLY A 47 -0.14 16.41 -5.04
N GLU A 48 -1.23 17.02 -5.44
CA GLU A 48 -2.50 16.37 -5.75
C GLU A 48 -2.36 15.43 -6.95
N GLN A 49 -2.90 14.24 -6.81
CA GLN A 49 -2.94 13.23 -7.85
C GLN A 49 -4.31 13.26 -8.53
N ARG A 50 -4.28 13.44 -9.86
CA ARG A 50 -5.50 13.47 -10.69
C ARG A 50 -5.36 12.54 -11.88
N HIS A 51 -6.48 11.93 -12.26
CA HIS A 51 -6.59 11.17 -13.50
C HIS A 51 -7.95 11.45 -14.16
N ALA A 52 -7.93 11.75 -15.46
CA ALA A 52 -9.14 12.10 -16.23
C ALA A 52 -10.07 13.12 -15.52
N GLY A 53 -9.47 14.13 -14.86
CA GLY A 53 -10.18 15.20 -14.15
C GLY A 53 -10.60 14.86 -12.71
N ALA A 54 -10.62 13.59 -12.31
CA ALA A 54 -10.94 13.19 -10.94
C ALA A 54 -9.71 13.24 -10.03
N VAL A 55 -9.92 13.60 -8.76
CA VAL A 55 -8.91 13.43 -7.70
C VAL A 55 -8.82 11.95 -7.36
N LEU A 56 -7.61 11.47 -7.12
CA LEU A 56 -7.38 10.08 -6.71
C LEU A 56 -7.37 10.01 -5.18
N ASP A 57 -8.53 10.13 -4.57
CA ASP A 57 -8.71 10.05 -3.13
C ASP A 57 -9.53 8.82 -2.71
N GLN A 58 -9.62 8.56 -1.42
CA GLN A 58 -10.47 7.51 -0.89
C GLN A 58 -11.93 7.94 -0.88
N VAL A 59 -12.83 6.99 -1.13
CA VAL A 59 -14.28 7.27 -1.21
C VAL A 59 -14.87 7.67 0.14
N ASP A 60 -14.39 7.06 1.23
CA ASP A 60 -14.90 7.28 2.58
C ASP A 60 -13.84 6.95 3.64
N GLY A 61 -14.16 7.16 4.91
CA GLY A 61 -13.24 6.98 6.04
C GLY A 61 -12.74 5.54 6.26
N THR A 62 -13.20 4.55 5.48
CA THR A 62 -12.84 3.13 5.63
C THR A 62 -12.11 2.55 4.42
N THR A 63 -12.05 3.28 3.31
CA THR A 63 -11.55 2.79 2.01
C THR A 63 -10.09 3.15 1.70
N CYS A 64 -9.33 3.72 2.65
CA CYS A 64 -7.91 4.05 2.46
C CYS A 64 -7.07 2.84 1.99
N GLY A 65 -7.28 1.67 2.59
CA GLY A 65 -6.63 0.43 2.18
C GLY A 65 -6.97 0.03 0.75
N SER A 66 -8.22 0.19 0.36
CA SER A 66 -8.69 -0.11 -1.00
C SER A 66 -8.11 0.84 -2.03
N ALA A 67 -8.06 2.14 -1.74
CA ALA A 67 -7.43 3.14 -2.60
C ALA A 67 -5.95 2.81 -2.85
N VAL A 68 -5.21 2.46 -1.78
CA VAL A 68 -3.80 2.02 -1.86
C VAL A 68 -3.65 0.74 -2.70
N LEU A 69 -4.54 -0.24 -2.54
CA LEU A 69 -4.49 -1.48 -3.31
C LEU A 69 -4.81 -1.27 -4.79
N VAL A 70 -5.80 -0.43 -5.12
CA VAL A 70 -6.10 -0.04 -6.52
C VAL A 70 -4.90 0.69 -7.14
N ALA A 71 -4.29 1.65 -6.41
CA ALA A 71 -3.12 2.37 -6.89
C ALA A 71 -1.93 1.42 -7.16
N LEU A 72 -1.69 0.46 -6.26
CA LEU A 72 -0.62 -0.54 -6.42
C LEU A 72 -0.91 -1.53 -7.56
N ALA A 73 -2.15 -1.98 -7.71
CA ALA A 73 -2.55 -2.84 -8.83
C ALA A 73 -2.37 -2.13 -10.17
N ALA A 74 -2.79 -0.87 -10.26
CA ALA A 74 -2.65 -0.03 -11.45
C ALA A 74 -1.17 0.32 -11.76
N TRP A 75 -0.32 0.43 -10.71
CA TRP A 75 1.12 0.57 -10.89
C TRP A 75 1.74 -0.67 -11.53
N ALA A 76 1.26 -1.85 -11.15
CA ALA A 76 1.82 -3.13 -11.60
C ALA A 76 1.26 -3.59 -12.95
N ASP A 77 0.00 -3.28 -13.25
CA ASP A 77 -0.72 -3.74 -14.44
C ASP A 77 -1.48 -2.58 -15.13
N PRO A 78 -1.02 -2.13 -16.31
CA PRO A 78 -1.73 -1.11 -17.09
C PRO A 78 -3.17 -1.49 -17.44
N ALA A 79 -3.51 -2.78 -17.49
CA ALA A 79 -4.88 -3.22 -17.73
C ALA A 79 -5.83 -2.80 -16.60
N GLU A 80 -5.35 -2.59 -15.36
CA GLU A 80 -6.17 -2.03 -14.29
C GLU A 80 -6.56 -0.57 -14.59
N VAL A 81 -5.64 0.24 -15.11
CA VAL A 81 -5.93 1.61 -15.54
C VAL A 81 -6.95 1.60 -16.67
N ASN A 82 -6.76 0.76 -17.70
CA ASN A 82 -7.67 0.63 -18.81
C ASN A 82 -9.09 0.23 -18.37
N ARG A 83 -9.21 -0.67 -17.37
CA ARG A 83 -10.52 -1.03 -16.78
C ARG A 83 -11.21 0.16 -16.11
N LEU A 84 -10.44 1.08 -15.51
CA LEU A 84 -10.96 2.30 -14.91
C LEU A 84 -11.31 3.37 -15.96
N GLU A 85 -10.61 3.42 -17.08
CA GLU A 85 -10.86 4.37 -18.18
C GLU A 85 -12.01 3.94 -19.07
N THR A 86 -12.14 2.63 -19.32
CA THR A 86 -13.14 2.10 -20.27
C THR A 86 -14.43 1.71 -19.53
N PRO A 87 -15.61 2.15 -20.00
CA PRO A 87 -16.86 1.67 -19.45
C PRO A 87 -16.95 0.15 -19.60
N ALA A 88 -17.09 -0.58 -18.50
CA ALA A 88 -17.43 -2.00 -18.58
C ALA A 88 -18.77 -2.11 -19.33
N GLY A 89 -18.88 -3.03 -20.26
CA GLY A 89 -20.08 -3.23 -21.10
C GLY A 89 -21.35 -3.68 -20.35
N GLY A 90 -21.43 -3.41 -19.04
CA GLY A 90 -22.59 -3.63 -18.19
C GLY A 90 -23.44 -2.38 -18.04
N LYS A 91 -24.76 -2.55 -18.09
CA LYS A 91 -25.77 -1.48 -18.08
C LYS A 91 -25.69 -0.49 -16.91
N SER A 92 -24.97 -0.79 -15.83
CA SER A 92 -24.96 0.01 -14.59
C SER A 92 -23.97 1.18 -14.55
N LEU A 93 -22.93 1.18 -15.42
CA LEU A 93 -21.89 2.21 -15.44
C LEU A 93 -21.71 2.87 -16.81
N VAL A 94 -22.63 2.62 -17.74
CA VAL A 94 -22.64 3.30 -19.04
C VAL A 94 -22.87 4.79 -18.82
N GLY A 95 -21.89 5.63 -19.23
CA GLY A 95 -21.93 7.08 -19.03
C GLY A 95 -21.31 7.59 -17.73
N ALA A 96 -20.90 6.72 -16.80
CA ALA A 96 -20.18 7.13 -15.59
C ALA A 96 -18.76 7.61 -15.94
N GLY A 97 -18.35 8.74 -15.38
CA GLY A 97 -16.99 9.27 -15.51
C GLY A 97 -15.95 8.37 -14.82
N PHE A 98 -14.66 8.64 -15.07
CA PHE A 98 -13.56 7.92 -14.43
C PHE A 98 -13.71 7.89 -12.90
N GLY A 99 -13.99 9.03 -12.26
CA GLY A 99 -14.13 9.14 -10.80
C GLY A 99 -15.13 8.14 -10.24
N SER A 100 -16.32 8.06 -10.82
CA SER A 100 -17.36 7.10 -10.36
C SER A 100 -16.92 5.64 -10.51
N ARG A 101 -16.13 5.30 -11.54
CA ARG A 101 -15.59 3.93 -11.70
C ARG A 101 -14.47 3.65 -10.72
N TYR A 102 -13.64 4.64 -10.43
CA TYR A 102 -12.58 4.55 -9.43
C TYR A 102 -13.18 4.32 -8.03
N ASP A 103 -14.24 5.07 -7.67
CA ASP A 103 -14.97 4.90 -6.43
C ASP A 103 -15.62 3.51 -6.32
N ALA A 104 -16.29 3.08 -7.39
CA ALA A 104 -16.89 1.75 -7.44
C ALA A 104 -15.83 0.64 -7.28
N ARG A 105 -14.65 0.80 -7.88
CA ARG A 105 -13.55 -0.14 -7.76
C ARG A 105 -13.01 -0.20 -6.33
N GLN A 106 -12.85 0.94 -5.66
CA GLN A 106 -12.46 0.97 -4.25
C GLN A 106 -13.46 0.24 -3.35
N LYS A 107 -14.77 0.47 -3.54
CA LYS A 107 -15.84 -0.23 -2.79
C LYS A 107 -15.81 -1.73 -3.03
N GLN A 108 -15.60 -2.16 -4.27
CA GLN A 108 -15.44 -3.58 -4.62
C GLN A 108 -14.25 -4.19 -3.87
N VAL A 109 -13.06 -3.56 -3.95
CA VAL A 109 -11.84 -4.03 -3.26
C VAL A 109 -12.04 -4.07 -1.76
N HIS A 110 -12.75 -3.07 -1.20
CA HIS A 110 -13.08 -3.04 0.23
C HIS A 110 -13.92 -4.26 0.64
N GLY A 111 -14.95 -4.62 -0.13
CA GLY A 111 -15.74 -5.82 0.11
C GLY A 111 -14.92 -7.11 0.00
N GLU A 112 -14.03 -7.19 -0.99
CA GLU A 112 -13.17 -8.37 -1.23
C GLU A 112 -12.12 -8.57 -0.14
N THR A 113 -11.52 -7.49 0.39
CA THR A 113 -10.50 -7.54 1.45
C THR A 113 -11.08 -7.87 2.81
N ASN A 114 -12.36 -7.54 3.05
CA ASN A 114 -13.03 -7.62 4.35
C ASN A 114 -14.08 -8.75 4.44
N ARG A 115 -13.95 -9.81 3.63
CA ARG A 115 -14.90 -10.95 3.62
C ARG A 115 -15.15 -11.56 5.00
N PHE A 116 -14.14 -11.54 5.87
CA PHE A 116 -14.17 -12.17 7.20
C PHE A 116 -13.87 -11.18 8.34
N TRP A 117 -13.93 -9.89 8.05
CA TRP A 117 -13.58 -8.82 8.98
C TRP A 117 -14.62 -7.69 8.88
N PRO A 118 -15.06 -7.08 9.99
CA PRO A 118 -16.01 -5.98 9.94
C PRO A 118 -15.51 -4.83 9.06
N GLN A 119 -16.27 -4.48 8.03
CA GLN A 119 -15.89 -3.45 7.06
C GLN A 119 -15.61 -2.08 7.72
N ALA A 120 -16.36 -1.75 8.80
CA ALA A 120 -16.17 -0.53 9.56
C ALA A 120 -14.77 -0.38 10.20
N LEU A 121 -14.01 -1.49 10.31
CA LEU A 121 -12.64 -1.48 10.85
C LEU A 121 -11.56 -1.37 9.77
N GLY A 122 -11.96 -1.20 8.50
CA GLY A 122 -11.05 -1.09 7.37
C GLY A 122 -10.38 -2.41 6.99
N THR A 123 -9.40 -2.35 6.10
CA THR A 123 -8.69 -3.51 5.56
C THR A 123 -7.60 -4.00 6.50
N THR A 124 -7.59 -5.30 6.82
CA THR A 124 -6.47 -5.89 7.58
C THR A 124 -5.22 -6.07 6.71
N PRO A 125 -3.99 -6.03 7.29
CA PRO A 125 -2.76 -6.26 6.51
C PRO A 125 -2.74 -7.62 5.81
N TRP A 126 -3.27 -8.66 6.44
CA TRP A 126 -3.36 -10.01 5.86
C TRP A 126 -4.43 -10.09 4.77
N GLY A 127 -5.56 -9.35 4.92
CA GLY A 127 -6.57 -9.19 3.89
C GLY A 127 -6.01 -8.49 2.64
N ALA A 128 -5.23 -7.44 2.83
CA ALA A 128 -4.56 -6.73 1.75
C ALA A 128 -3.55 -7.62 0.98
N VAL A 129 -2.70 -8.36 1.71
CA VAL A 129 -1.73 -9.29 1.10
C VAL A 129 -2.44 -10.42 0.34
N ARG A 130 -3.52 -10.98 0.90
CA ARG A 130 -4.33 -11.99 0.22
C ARG A 130 -4.94 -11.43 -1.05
N TRP A 131 -5.52 -10.23 -0.98
CA TRP A 131 -6.14 -9.58 -2.13
C TRP A 131 -5.12 -9.34 -3.25
N LEU A 132 -3.92 -8.83 -2.94
CA LEU A 132 -2.85 -8.63 -3.92
C LEU A 132 -2.48 -9.95 -4.62
N ARG A 133 -2.34 -11.03 -3.86
CA ARG A 133 -2.03 -12.35 -4.42
C ARG A 133 -3.12 -12.85 -5.37
N ASP A 134 -4.38 -12.66 -5.00
CA ASP A 134 -5.52 -13.29 -5.68
C ASP A 134 -6.05 -12.42 -6.84
N HIS A 135 -5.91 -11.08 -6.77
CA HIS A 135 -6.53 -10.13 -7.71
C HIS A 135 -5.52 -9.23 -8.46
N ALA A 136 -4.29 -9.10 -7.96
CA ALA A 136 -3.25 -8.28 -8.58
C ALA A 136 -1.91 -9.03 -8.66
N PRO A 137 -1.85 -10.22 -9.30
CA PRO A 137 -0.63 -11.04 -9.33
C PRO A 137 0.55 -10.32 -10.00
N ALA A 138 0.31 -9.39 -10.90
CA ALA A 138 1.34 -8.57 -11.54
C ALA A 138 2.11 -7.68 -10.53
N ALA A 139 1.48 -7.30 -9.41
CA ALA A 139 2.16 -6.60 -8.32
C ALA A 139 3.21 -7.46 -7.62
N GLY A 140 3.14 -8.79 -7.80
CA GLY A 140 4.01 -9.76 -7.16
C GLY A 140 3.52 -10.10 -5.74
N ARG A 141 4.34 -10.87 -5.04
CA ARG A 141 4.01 -11.30 -3.69
C ARG A 141 4.42 -10.25 -2.67
N TYR A 142 3.58 -10.10 -1.64
CA TYR A 142 3.83 -9.25 -0.48
C TYR A 142 3.69 -10.06 0.81
N ARG A 143 4.35 -9.61 1.87
CA ARG A 143 4.24 -10.17 3.22
C ARG A 143 4.06 -9.07 4.24
N VAL A 144 3.35 -9.35 5.32
CA VAL A 144 3.16 -8.42 6.42
C VAL A 144 4.41 -8.36 7.29
N ARG A 145 4.93 -7.16 7.54
CA ARG A 145 5.99 -6.83 8.49
C ARG A 145 5.40 -5.91 9.57
N LEU A 146 5.00 -6.48 10.68
CA LEU A 146 4.56 -5.69 11.84
C LEU A 146 5.75 -4.93 12.45
N VAL A 147 5.49 -3.76 13.02
CA VAL A 147 6.49 -2.88 13.64
C VAL A 147 6.33 -2.89 15.16
N ASP A 148 7.41 -3.13 15.87
CA ASP A 148 7.52 -2.79 17.30
C ASP A 148 8.03 -1.34 17.40
N ASP A 149 7.09 -0.40 17.42
CA ASP A 149 7.37 1.04 17.45
C ASP A 149 8.06 1.51 18.74
N THR A 150 8.11 0.67 19.78
CA THR A 150 8.85 0.96 21.00
C THR A 150 10.34 0.59 20.92
N SER A 151 10.73 -0.16 19.90
CA SER A 151 12.11 -0.57 19.61
C SER A 151 12.70 0.29 18.49
N ALA A 152 13.63 1.18 18.83
CA ALA A 152 14.34 1.99 17.83
C ALA A 152 15.06 1.11 16.79
N ALA A 153 15.62 -0.01 17.21
CA ALA A 153 16.27 -0.97 16.31
C ALA A 153 15.26 -1.63 15.36
N ASP A 154 14.03 -1.95 15.81
CA ASP A 154 13.01 -2.52 14.94
C ASP A 154 12.49 -1.50 13.93
N VAL A 155 12.29 -0.25 14.35
CA VAL A 155 11.91 0.86 13.46
C VAL A 155 12.99 1.08 12.40
N ALA A 156 14.28 1.11 12.78
CA ALA A 156 15.38 1.25 11.83
C ALA A 156 15.38 0.11 10.79
N GLN A 157 15.27 -1.15 11.24
CA GLN A 157 15.19 -2.31 10.33
C GLN A 157 14.01 -2.23 9.35
N VAL A 158 12.86 -1.71 9.79
CA VAL A 158 11.70 -1.53 8.89
C VAL A 158 11.98 -0.42 7.89
N ILE A 159 12.57 0.70 8.32
CA ILE A 159 12.96 1.78 7.42
C ILE A 159 13.90 1.26 6.33
N ASP A 160 14.94 0.51 6.71
CA ASP A 160 15.90 -0.07 5.76
C ASP A 160 15.21 -1.05 4.79
N ALA A 161 14.33 -1.91 5.32
CA ALA A 161 13.59 -2.87 4.50
C ALA A 161 12.63 -2.21 3.52
N VAL A 162 11.95 -1.14 3.92
CA VAL A 162 11.09 -0.34 3.04
C VAL A 162 11.94 0.38 2.00
N GLY A 163 13.04 1.03 2.41
CA GLY A 163 13.96 1.71 1.49
C GLY A 163 14.51 0.78 0.41
N ALA A 164 14.94 -0.42 0.79
CA ALA A 164 15.40 -1.44 -0.16
C ALA A 164 14.29 -1.91 -1.11
N ALA A 165 13.06 -2.09 -0.60
CA ALA A 165 11.92 -2.50 -1.40
C ALA A 165 11.50 -1.44 -2.43
N LEU A 166 11.58 -0.16 -2.06
CA LEU A 166 11.23 0.99 -2.92
C LEU A 166 12.14 1.14 -4.14
N ALA A 167 13.29 0.48 -4.18
CA ALA A 167 14.12 0.39 -5.40
C ALA A 167 13.42 -0.38 -6.53
N SER A 168 12.43 -1.21 -6.23
CA SER A 168 11.76 -2.05 -7.23
C SER A 168 10.24 -1.92 -7.24
N ARG A 169 9.60 -1.65 -6.09
CA ARG A 169 8.14 -1.69 -5.95
C ARG A 169 7.64 -0.75 -4.87
N PRO A 170 6.46 -0.14 -5.04
CA PRO A 170 5.79 0.60 -3.98
C PRO A 170 5.47 -0.29 -2.78
N VAL A 171 5.44 0.32 -1.60
CA VAL A 171 5.23 -0.39 -0.33
C VAL A 171 4.04 0.22 0.41
N PRO A 172 2.93 -0.54 0.58
CA PRO A 172 1.84 -0.12 1.46
C PRO A 172 2.30 -0.07 2.91
N LEU A 173 2.02 1.05 3.58
CA LEU A 173 2.32 1.29 4.99
C LEU A 173 1.01 1.44 5.75
N LEU A 174 0.91 0.78 6.90
CA LEU A 174 -0.20 0.91 7.83
C LEU A 174 0.23 1.81 8.98
N VAL A 175 -0.43 2.95 9.10
CA VAL A 175 -0.16 3.96 10.14
C VAL A 175 -1.36 4.09 11.09
N GLY A 176 -1.14 4.71 12.23
CA GLY A 176 -2.16 4.95 13.21
C GLY A 176 -1.62 5.72 14.40
N SER A 177 -2.44 5.91 15.43
CA SER A 177 -1.98 6.42 16.73
C SER A 177 -1.67 5.23 17.65
N PHE A 178 -2.52 4.92 18.58
CA PHE A 178 -2.39 3.72 19.42
C PHE A 178 -2.83 2.44 18.68
N VAL A 179 -3.82 2.57 17.79
CA VAL A 179 -4.39 1.50 16.97
C VAL A 179 -4.11 1.80 15.49
N PRO A 180 -3.78 0.79 14.66
CA PRO A 180 -3.65 0.98 13.21
C PRO A 180 -4.99 1.41 12.62
N ARG A 181 -4.99 2.44 11.75
CA ARG A 181 -6.23 3.01 11.20
C ARG A 181 -6.16 3.43 9.75
N HIS A 182 -4.97 3.66 9.20
CA HIS A 182 -4.85 4.31 7.90
C HIS A 182 -3.75 3.68 7.05
N TYR A 183 -4.04 3.49 5.76
CA TYR A 183 -3.07 3.04 4.78
C TYR A 183 -2.60 4.19 3.92
N VAL A 184 -1.29 4.20 3.65
CA VAL A 184 -0.63 5.06 2.67
C VAL A 184 0.28 4.21 1.79
N LEU A 185 0.67 4.70 0.62
CA LEU A 185 1.53 3.98 -0.32
C LEU A 185 2.86 4.71 -0.47
N ALA A 186 3.94 4.16 0.08
CA ALA A 186 5.28 4.63 -0.23
C ALA A 186 5.61 4.23 -1.67
N LEU A 187 5.96 5.23 -2.49
CA LEU A 187 6.15 5.09 -3.93
C LEU A 187 7.63 5.00 -4.30
N ARG A 188 8.47 5.83 -3.67
CA ARG A 188 9.89 5.94 -3.97
C ARG A 188 10.66 6.54 -2.79
N ALA A 189 11.92 6.13 -2.65
CA ALA A 189 12.87 6.83 -1.79
C ALA A 189 13.28 8.16 -2.43
N ASP A 190 13.43 9.22 -1.63
CA ASP A 190 13.79 10.57 -2.06
C ASP A 190 14.66 11.25 -1.00
N GLY A 191 15.98 11.23 -1.19
CA GLY A 191 16.92 11.74 -0.21
C GLY A 191 16.78 11.04 1.16
N ALA A 192 16.54 11.83 2.21
CA ALA A 192 16.34 11.35 3.58
C ALA A 192 14.89 10.92 3.87
N GLY A 193 14.03 10.81 2.84
CA GLY A 193 12.60 10.55 2.98
C GLY A 193 12.04 9.56 1.99
N TRP A 194 10.72 9.43 2.02
CA TRP A 194 9.93 8.68 1.05
C TRP A 194 8.85 9.57 0.45
N ARG A 195 8.60 9.46 -0.86
CA ARG A 195 7.39 9.99 -1.48
C ARG A 195 6.25 9.05 -1.19
N VAL A 196 5.21 9.56 -0.53
CA VAL A 196 4.09 8.77 -0.02
C VAL A 196 2.78 9.32 -0.54
N TYR A 197 2.01 8.49 -1.23
CA TYR A 197 0.64 8.80 -1.59
C TYR A 197 -0.26 8.61 -0.38
N GLU A 198 -0.98 9.66 -0.01
CA GLU A 198 -1.91 9.75 1.11
C GLU A 198 -3.35 9.83 0.54
N PRO A 199 -4.14 8.74 0.64
CA PRO A 199 -5.42 8.65 -0.06
C PRO A 199 -6.53 9.54 0.51
N THR A 200 -6.48 9.99 1.77
CA THR A 200 -7.51 10.90 2.30
C THR A 200 -7.54 12.24 1.57
N SER A 201 -6.36 12.75 1.23
CA SER A 201 -6.22 14.00 0.50
C SER A 201 -5.96 13.83 -1.00
N GLY A 202 -5.76 12.60 -1.47
CA GLY A 202 -5.36 12.33 -2.84
C GLY A 202 -3.99 12.93 -3.21
N GLN A 203 -3.08 13.10 -2.24
CA GLN A 203 -1.80 13.78 -2.45
C GLN A 203 -0.61 12.84 -2.28
N VAL A 204 0.45 13.14 -3.02
CA VAL A 204 1.79 12.62 -2.72
C VAL A 204 2.56 13.65 -1.90
N ARG A 205 3.08 13.20 -0.77
CA ARG A 205 3.83 14.01 0.20
C ARG A 205 5.23 13.43 0.41
N LEU A 206 6.16 14.30 0.79
CA LEU A 206 7.47 13.85 1.27
C LEU A 206 7.38 13.52 2.76
N LEU A 207 7.71 12.28 3.10
CA LEU A 207 7.78 11.79 4.47
C LEU A 207 9.25 11.66 4.88
N ASP A 208 9.71 12.57 5.72
CA ASP A 208 11.05 12.49 6.31
C ASP A 208 11.17 11.29 7.26
N LEU A 209 12.25 10.52 7.14
CA LEU A 209 12.50 9.35 7.97
C LEU A 209 12.83 9.69 9.44
N ALA A 210 13.23 10.93 9.74
CA ALA A 210 13.40 11.40 11.10
C ALA A 210 12.07 11.36 11.85
N VAL A 211 10.95 11.83 11.24
CA VAL A 211 9.64 11.80 11.89
C VAL A 211 9.10 10.39 12.07
N VAL A 212 9.51 9.41 11.22
CA VAL A 212 9.20 7.99 11.40
C VAL A 212 9.88 7.45 12.66
N ARG A 213 11.19 7.74 12.83
CA ARG A 213 11.99 7.34 14.00
C ARG A 213 11.47 7.96 15.29
N GLU A 214 11.02 9.20 15.22
CA GLU A 214 10.52 9.98 16.36
C GLU A 214 9.06 9.70 16.70
N ARG A 215 8.36 8.90 15.88
CA ARG A 215 6.93 8.61 16.06
C ARG A 215 6.07 9.87 16.01
N ARG A 216 6.35 10.75 15.04
CA ARG A 216 5.70 12.05 14.82
C ARG A 216 5.23 12.21 13.38
N LEU A 217 4.57 11.18 12.83
CA LEU A 217 4.08 11.19 11.45
C LEU A 217 2.85 12.09 11.25
N ALA A 218 2.17 12.51 12.34
CA ALA A 218 0.89 13.23 12.28
C ALA A 218 0.90 14.50 11.42
N PRO A 219 1.93 15.35 11.40
CA PRO A 219 1.95 16.53 10.54
C PRO A 219 1.90 16.21 9.03
N VAL A 220 2.33 15.01 8.65
CA VAL A 220 2.36 14.57 7.24
C VAL A 220 1.20 13.64 6.91
N LEU A 221 0.86 12.71 7.79
CA LEU A 221 -0.07 11.61 7.54
C LEU A 221 -1.30 11.61 8.46
N GLY A 222 -1.43 12.57 9.38
CA GLY A 222 -2.54 12.62 10.34
C GLY A 222 -2.46 11.63 11.50
N PHE A 223 -1.42 10.77 11.53
CA PHE A 223 -1.21 9.72 12.54
C PHE A 223 0.25 9.64 12.93
N ASP A 224 0.56 9.28 14.20
CA ASP A 224 1.93 9.39 14.72
C ASP A 224 2.82 8.18 14.46
N ARG A 225 2.24 7.00 14.21
CA ARG A 225 2.99 5.74 14.32
C ARG A 225 2.88 4.86 13.09
N LEU A 226 3.98 4.19 12.76
CA LEU A 226 4.03 3.12 11.77
C LEU A 226 3.75 1.78 12.46
N HIS A 227 2.70 1.09 12.02
CA HIS A 227 2.26 -0.21 12.59
C HIS A 227 2.71 -1.41 11.77
N ALA A 228 2.71 -1.28 10.45
CA ALA A 228 3.13 -2.35 9.56
C ALA A 228 3.58 -1.80 8.20
N ALA A 229 4.41 -2.58 7.51
CA ALA A 229 4.70 -2.43 6.09
C ALA A 229 4.32 -3.73 5.37
N LEU A 230 3.74 -3.63 4.18
CA LEU A 230 3.57 -4.77 3.28
C LEU A 230 4.79 -4.81 2.36
N LEU A 231 5.75 -5.68 2.68
CA LEU A 231 7.01 -5.78 1.95
C LEU A 231 6.90 -6.79 0.81
N PRO A 232 7.47 -6.48 -0.37
CA PRO A 232 7.66 -7.48 -1.43
C PRO A 232 8.42 -8.70 -0.91
N SER A 233 8.15 -9.88 -1.44
CA SER A 233 8.76 -11.14 -1.04
C SER A 233 9.14 -12.02 -2.26
#